data_4030e2351d184531f7e30ad67618d44a
#
_entry.id   4030e2351d184531f7e30ad67618d44a
#
_cell.length_a   1.000
_cell.length_b   1.000
_cell.length_c   1.000
_cell.angle_alpha   90.00
_cell.angle_beta   90.00
_cell.angle_gamma   90.00
#
_symmetry.space_group_name_H-M   'P 1'
#
loop_
_entity.id
_entity.type
_entity.pdbx_description
1 polymer ?
#
loop_
_entity_poly.entity_id
_entity_poly.type
_entity_poly.pdbx_seq_one_letter_code
_entity_poly.pdbx_strand_id
1 'polypeptide(L)'
;MLFMVVERFRNQDARAVSRRFSEKGRQCPDGLSYVGSWITADVGRCFQLMEADDVTLLQRWVSAWSDLVEFEIVPVAESKNVATVFAE
;
A
#
# COMPACT_ATOMS: atom_id res chain seq x y z
N MET A 1 -13.30 1.26 -2.19
CA MET A 1 -12.38 2.35 -2.54
C MET A 1 -10.97 1.83 -2.76
N LEU A 2 -10.30 2.38 -3.74
CA LEU A 2 -8.91 2.06 -4.02
C LEU A 2 -7.98 3.06 -3.37
N PHE A 3 -6.85 2.57 -2.91
CA PHE A 3 -5.80 3.38 -2.30
C PHE A 3 -4.45 2.98 -2.89
N MET A 4 -3.71 3.96 -3.40
CA MET A 4 -2.30 3.73 -3.73
C MET A 4 -1.48 4.00 -2.48
N VAL A 5 -0.79 2.97 -2.02
CA VAL A 5 0.07 3.05 -0.85
C VAL A 5 1.51 3.16 -1.36
N VAL A 6 2.15 4.28 -1.05
CA VAL A 6 3.56 4.48 -1.37
C VAL A 6 4.35 4.18 -0.12
N GLU A 7 5.23 3.21 -0.22
CA GLU A 7 6.06 2.74 0.90
C GLU A 7 7.50 3.11 0.67
N ARG A 8 8.13 3.74 1.65
CA ARG A 8 9.58 3.99 1.66
C ARG A 8 10.18 3.14 2.77
N PHE A 9 11.14 2.31 2.42
CA PHE A 9 11.77 1.43 3.40
C PHE A 9 12.74 2.25 4.26
N ARG A 10 12.52 2.23 5.58
CA ARG A 10 13.39 2.95 6.52
C ARG A 10 14.80 2.41 6.44
N ASN A 11 15.77 3.32 6.45
CA ASN A 11 17.20 2.98 6.33
C ASN A 11 17.52 2.22 5.03
N GLN A 12 16.65 2.33 4.02
CA GLN A 12 16.78 1.60 2.76
C GLN A 12 16.91 0.09 2.98
N ASP A 13 16.28 -0.42 4.03
CA ASP A 13 16.44 -1.82 4.44
C ASP A 13 15.30 -2.68 3.90
N ALA A 14 15.34 -2.93 2.59
CA ALA A 14 14.37 -3.80 1.94
C ALA A 14 14.45 -5.24 2.46
N ARG A 15 15.61 -5.66 2.95
CA ARG A 15 15.80 -7.04 3.44
C ARG A 15 15.03 -7.28 4.74
N ALA A 16 14.98 -6.29 5.63
CA ALA A 16 14.19 -6.41 6.86
C ALA A 16 12.70 -6.51 6.55
N VAL A 17 12.22 -5.74 5.57
CA VAL A 17 10.83 -5.80 5.11
C VAL A 17 10.52 -7.19 4.52
N SER A 18 11.38 -7.68 3.65
CA SER A 18 11.23 -8.98 3.01
C SER A 18 11.22 -10.12 4.05
N ARG A 19 12.08 -10.01 5.05
CA ARG A 19 12.16 -11.01 6.13
C ARG A 19 10.85 -11.08 6.92
N ARG A 20 10.31 -9.92 7.32
CA ARG A 20 9.04 -9.90 8.03
C ARG A 20 7.90 -10.44 7.18
N PHE A 21 7.87 -10.10 5.91
CA PHE A 21 6.87 -10.64 4.99
C PHE A 21 6.94 -12.16 4.92
N SER A 22 8.14 -12.71 4.84
CA SER A 22 8.32 -14.18 4.80
C SER A 22 7.83 -14.83 6.09
N GLU A 23 8.01 -14.18 7.23
CA GLU A 23 7.64 -14.73 8.54
C GLU A 23 6.16 -14.56 8.87
N LYS A 24 5.57 -13.43 8.51
CA LYS A 24 4.24 -13.02 8.98
C LYS A 24 3.24 -12.70 7.87
N GLY A 25 3.68 -12.74 6.61
CA GLY A 25 2.85 -12.34 5.48
C GLY A 25 2.58 -10.84 5.47
N ARG A 26 1.57 -10.44 4.72
CA ARG A 26 1.23 -9.03 4.52
C ARG A 26 0.57 -8.40 5.75
N GLN A 27 -0.04 -9.20 6.58
CA GLN A 27 -0.70 -8.78 7.83
C GLN A 27 -1.89 -7.84 7.59
N CYS A 28 -2.63 -8.06 6.51
CA CYS A 28 -3.82 -7.28 6.24
C CYS A 28 -4.93 -7.65 7.23
N PRO A 29 -5.57 -6.68 7.89
CA PRO A 29 -6.79 -6.96 8.63
C PRO A 29 -7.92 -7.38 7.69
N ASP A 30 -8.94 -8.03 8.25
CA ASP A 30 -10.13 -8.41 7.48
C ASP A 30 -10.76 -7.14 6.87
N GLY A 31 -11.12 -7.23 5.60
CA GLY A 31 -11.71 -6.12 4.87
C GLY A 31 -10.72 -5.29 4.08
N LEU A 32 -9.42 -5.47 4.27
CA LEU A 32 -8.39 -4.85 3.47
C LEU A 32 -7.85 -5.86 2.47
N SER A 33 -7.99 -5.56 1.17
CA SER A 33 -7.62 -6.47 0.09
C SER A 33 -6.42 -5.94 -0.67
N TYR A 34 -5.47 -6.83 -0.94
CA TYR A 34 -4.31 -6.55 -1.79
C TYR A 34 -4.71 -6.73 -3.25
N VAL A 35 -4.41 -5.75 -4.10
CA VAL A 35 -4.70 -5.81 -5.54
C VAL A 35 -3.41 -6.07 -6.33
N GLY A 36 -2.34 -5.35 -6.03
CA GLY A 36 -1.06 -5.53 -6.71
C GLY A 36 0.00 -4.61 -6.13
N SER A 37 1.26 -4.89 -6.47
CA SER A 37 2.35 -4.03 -6.00
C SER A 37 3.53 -4.05 -6.97
N TRP A 38 4.32 -2.99 -6.92
CA TRP A 38 5.47 -2.79 -7.77
C TRP A 38 6.59 -2.16 -6.94
N ILE A 39 7.77 -2.75 -7.01
CA ILE A 39 8.95 -2.22 -6.31
C ILE A 39 9.80 -1.45 -7.31
N THR A 40 10.33 -0.29 -6.88
CA THR A 40 11.21 0.52 -7.72
C THR A 40 12.50 -0.22 -8.05
N ALA A 41 13.15 0.18 -9.15
CA ALA A 41 14.37 -0.47 -9.63
C ALA A 41 15.50 -0.43 -8.60
N ASP A 42 15.54 0.60 -7.74
CA ASP A 42 16.55 0.73 -6.68
C ASP A 42 16.16 0.01 -5.38
N VAL A 43 15.01 -0.67 -5.38
CA VAL A 43 14.46 -1.43 -4.25
C VAL A 43 14.21 -0.57 -3.00
N GLY A 44 14.09 0.74 -3.18
CA GLY A 44 13.90 1.69 -2.05
C GLY A 44 12.45 1.97 -1.74
N ARG A 45 11.53 1.76 -2.69
CA ARG A 45 10.10 2.06 -2.54
C ARG A 45 9.25 0.96 -3.12
N CYS A 46 8.05 0.85 -2.59
CA CYS A 46 7.01 -0.03 -3.13
C CYS A 46 5.75 0.79 -3.36
N PHE A 47 5.11 0.59 -4.50
CA PHE A 47 3.78 1.13 -4.80
C PHE A 47 2.80 -0.04 -4.71
N GLN A 48 1.87 0.03 -3.76
CA GLN A 48 0.97 -1.07 -3.50
C GLN A 48 -0.47 -0.60 -3.59
N LEU A 49 -1.24 -1.25 -4.47
CA LEU A 49 -2.65 -0.92 -4.65
C LEU A 49 -3.47 -1.80 -3.73
N MET A 50 -4.28 -1.15 -2.89
CA MET A 50 -5.11 -1.81 -1.90
C MET A 50 -6.55 -1.36 -2.05
N GLU A 51 -7.48 -2.21 -1.62
CA GLU A 51 -8.90 -1.90 -1.63
C GLU A 51 -9.50 -2.11 -0.24
N ALA A 52 -10.31 -1.14 0.21
CA ALA A 52 -11.07 -1.22 1.45
C ALA A 52 -12.23 -0.24 1.41
N ASP A 53 -13.28 -0.51 2.18
CA ASP A 53 -14.39 0.42 2.37
C ASP A 53 -14.12 1.43 3.48
N ASP A 54 -13.14 1.17 4.33
CA ASP A 54 -12.86 1.96 5.52
C ASP A 54 -11.35 2.23 5.61
N VAL A 55 -10.99 3.52 5.57
CA VAL A 55 -9.58 3.93 5.63
C VAL A 55 -8.91 3.52 6.96
N THR A 56 -9.67 3.31 8.02
CA THR A 56 -9.09 2.86 9.30
C THR A 56 -8.47 1.47 9.20
N LEU A 57 -8.90 0.65 8.24
CA LEU A 57 -8.28 -0.64 7.98
C LEU A 57 -6.85 -0.47 7.45
N LEU A 58 -6.62 0.56 6.61
CA LEU A 58 -5.26 0.87 6.17
C LEU A 58 -4.42 1.41 7.33
N GLN A 59 -4.99 2.25 8.18
CA GLN A 59 -4.28 2.77 9.35
C GLN A 59 -3.88 1.65 10.30
N ARG A 60 -4.75 0.66 10.49
CA ARG A 60 -4.44 -0.51 11.30
C ARG A 60 -3.30 -1.32 10.68
N TRP A 61 -3.34 -1.50 9.37
CA TRP A 61 -2.28 -2.20 8.66
C TRP A 61 -0.95 -1.46 8.74
N VAL A 62 -0.96 -0.14 8.57
CA VAL A 62 0.23 0.71 8.72
C VAL A 62 0.89 0.49 10.07
N SER A 63 0.10 0.35 11.15
CA SER A 63 0.65 0.17 12.49
C SER A 63 1.47 -1.12 12.63
N ALA A 64 1.20 -2.12 11.80
CA ALA A 64 1.94 -3.39 11.83
C ALA A 64 3.31 -3.28 11.14
N TRP A 65 3.53 -2.23 10.32
CA TRP A 65 4.73 -2.11 9.49
C TRP A 65 5.50 -0.80 9.70
N SER A 66 4.98 0.14 10.50
CA SER A 66 5.53 1.49 10.57
C SER A 66 6.93 1.56 11.16
N ASP A 67 7.39 0.53 11.85
CA ASP A 67 8.76 0.44 12.33
C ASP A 67 9.77 0.25 11.18
N LEU A 68 9.37 -0.39 10.08
CA LEU A 68 10.23 -0.67 8.92
C LEU A 68 9.94 0.21 7.72
N VAL A 69 8.76 0.82 7.65
CA VAL A 69 8.26 1.47 6.43
C VAL A 69 7.63 2.81 6.78
N GLU A 70 7.92 3.83 5.96
CA GLU A 70 7.17 5.07 5.93
C GLU A 70 6.09 4.97 4.88
N PHE A 71 4.88 5.41 5.21
CA PHE A 71 3.71 5.26 4.33
C PHE A 71 3.18 6.60 3.88
N GLU A 72 2.78 6.64 2.60
CA GLU A 72 1.89 7.67 2.08
C GLU A 72 0.70 6.95 1.45
N ILE A 73 -0.52 7.30 1.84
CA ILE A 73 -1.72 6.63 1.36
C ILE A 73 -2.55 7.62 0.57
N VAL A 74 -2.78 7.32 -0.71
CA VAL A 74 -3.46 8.21 -1.63
C VAL A 74 -4.73 7.52 -2.14
N PRO A 75 -5.93 8.06 -1.84
CA PRO A 75 -7.15 7.54 -2.47
C PRO A 75 -7.08 7.76 -3.97
N VAL A 76 -7.43 6.74 -4.74
CA VAL A 76 -7.34 6.80 -6.19
C VAL A 76 -8.61 6.25 -6.82
N ALA A 77 -8.87 6.63 -8.06
CA ALA A 77 -9.87 6.02 -8.92
C ALA A 77 -9.19 5.58 -10.20
N GLU A 78 -9.73 4.55 -10.85
CA GLU A 78 -9.21 4.15 -12.14
C GLU A 78 -9.44 5.28 -13.15
N SER A 79 -8.43 5.55 -13.97
CA SER A 79 -8.51 6.66 -14.94
C SER A 79 -9.72 6.56 -15.86
N LYS A 80 -10.12 5.35 -16.23
CA LYS A 80 -11.29 5.15 -17.08
C LYS A 80 -12.58 5.70 -16.47
N ASN A 81 -12.67 5.77 -15.14
CA ASN A 81 -13.85 6.27 -14.45
C ASN A 81 -13.88 7.79 -14.37
N VAL A 82 -12.73 8.44 -14.53
CA VAL A 82 -12.64 9.91 -14.50
C VAL A 82 -13.33 10.52 -15.72
N ALA A 83 -13.36 9.81 -16.85
CA ALA A 83 -14.04 10.28 -18.04
C ALA A 83 -15.53 10.61 -17.77
N THR A 84 -16.16 9.88 -16.88
CA THR A 84 -17.58 10.14 -16.53
C THR A 84 -17.77 11.42 -15.72
N VAL A 85 -16.73 11.86 -15.01
CA VAL A 85 -16.76 13.10 -14.22
C VAL A 85 -16.77 14.31 -15.16
N PHE A 86 -16.09 14.21 -16.30
CA PHE A 86 -15.96 15.31 -17.27
C PHE A 86 -16.92 15.19 -18.46
N ALA A 87 -17.76 14.17 -18.48
CA ALA A 87 -18.65 13.86 -19.61
C ALA A 87 -19.94 14.67 -19.55
N GLU A 88 -19.84 15.94 -19.32
CA GLU A 88 -20.99 16.84 -19.25
C GLU A 88 -21.29 17.46 -20.63
#